data_74b84552002aaa43ef24a181abd1fe82
#
_entry.id   74b84552002aaa43ef24a181abd1fe82
#
_cell.length_a   1.000
_cell.length_b   1.000
_cell.length_c   1.000
_cell.angle_alpha   90.00
_cell.angle_beta   90.00
_cell.angle_gamma   90.00
#
_symmetry.space_group_name_H-M   'P 1'
#
loop_
_entity.id
_entity.type
_entity.pdbx_description
1 polymer ?
#
loop_
_entity_poly.entity_id
_entity_poly.type
_entity_poly.pdbx_seq_one_letter_code
_entity_poly.pdbx_strand_id
1 'polypeptide(L)'
;VFNIQRIVPNGLTIEEVPRTACFPEKNYADLTYTLWEVALNARSKFSRNVSALAGYKISPFNVRTESFYSREYQQTIGASSSRYFMGHGLTVQGFFEARKPSRHDHFLPEGVRASLSFEHQPGKLLDRYDIQNNTLVPIYKSYKINRLTFDAKYGLSLGEMNRSTHGLETRLRVSGIIGKEVDDFFNEYVGGLIGARGYPFYAVGGNQAAWAQVSYQFPIISRFTRQWGFLSPDRLYGRIYADAALGWSDNRPEWNQIRKDAGAELRLSLGSFYLFPTALFVSTTYGFDQFDYQLKNRLTTAEGNTFVTYGRQWLWHFGVLFSFDL
;
A
#
# COMPACT_ATOMS: atom_id res chain seq x y z
N VAL A 1 5.25 -1.55 11.83
CA VAL A 1 4.44 -0.68 12.68
C VAL A 1 3.26 -0.20 11.88
N PHE A 2 2.05 -0.42 12.36
CA PHE A 2 0.84 0.08 11.70
C PHE A 2 0.47 1.40 12.34
N ASN A 3 0.14 2.40 11.53
CA ASN A 3 -0.49 3.61 12.03
C ASN A 3 -1.93 3.30 12.44
N ILE A 4 -2.40 3.98 13.45
CA ILE A 4 -3.79 3.94 13.90
C ILE A 4 -4.32 5.36 13.93
N GLN A 5 -5.61 5.52 13.69
CA GLN A 5 -6.24 6.83 13.83
C GLN A 5 -6.86 6.95 15.23
N ARG A 6 -6.71 8.12 15.81
CA ARG A 6 -7.20 8.45 17.15
C ARG A 6 -7.89 9.80 17.15
N ILE A 7 -8.87 9.95 18.02
CA ILE A 7 -9.39 11.28 18.36
C ILE A 7 -8.43 11.90 19.35
N VAL A 8 -7.82 13.01 18.94
CA VAL A 8 -6.89 13.75 19.80
C VAL A 8 -7.59 14.83 20.60
N PRO A 9 -7.06 15.23 21.79
CA PRO A 9 -7.73 16.15 22.72
C PRO A 9 -8.05 17.52 22.12
N ASN A 10 -7.18 18.05 21.27
CA ASN A 10 -7.36 19.39 20.70
C ASN A 10 -8.43 19.41 19.62
N GLY A 11 -9.67 19.77 20.02
CA GLY A 11 -10.78 19.99 19.11
C GLY A 11 -11.43 18.71 18.57
N LEU A 12 -11.19 17.54 19.19
CA LEU A 12 -11.76 16.25 18.79
C LEU A 12 -11.51 15.94 17.30
N THR A 13 -10.33 16.27 16.81
CA THR A 13 -9.89 15.95 15.44
C THR A 13 -9.41 14.52 15.34
N ILE A 14 -9.52 13.94 14.15
CA ILE A 14 -9.03 12.60 13.85
C ILE A 14 -7.63 12.73 13.27
N GLU A 15 -6.68 12.02 13.86
CA GLU A 15 -5.29 12.04 13.42
C GLU A 15 -4.73 10.64 13.27
N GLU A 16 -3.90 10.47 12.27
CA GLU A 16 -3.17 9.22 12.04
C GLU A 16 -1.86 9.21 12.83
N VAL A 17 -1.68 8.17 13.63
CA VAL A 17 -0.53 8.05 14.52
C VAL A 17 0.09 6.66 14.42
N PRO A 18 1.41 6.51 14.58
CA PRO A 18 2.03 5.20 14.69
C PRO A 18 1.46 4.41 15.88
N ARG A 19 1.23 3.13 15.70
CA ARG A 19 0.70 2.26 16.76
C ARG A 19 1.57 2.24 18.02
N THR A 20 2.87 2.52 17.86
CA THR A 20 3.84 2.64 18.95
C THR A 20 3.82 3.98 19.66
N ALA A 21 3.08 4.97 19.12
CA ALA A 21 2.98 6.27 19.76
C ALA A 21 2.14 6.17 21.04
N CYS A 22 2.66 6.77 22.10
CA CYS A 22 1.96 6.89 23.36
C CYS A 22 1.56 8.35 23.58
N PHE A 23 0.35 8.58 24.06
CA PHE A 23 -0.03 9.89 24.57
C PHE A 23 0.41 9.99 26.03
N PRO A 24 0.95 11.14 26.46
CA PRO A 24 1.33 11.35 27.86
C PRO A 24 0.13 11.29 28.81
N GLU A 25 -1.07 11.44 28.28
CA GLU A 25 -2.32 11.36 29.02
C GLU A 25 -3.34 10.48 28.27
N LYS A 26 -4.12 9.65 29.00
CA LYS A 26 -5.14 8.76 28.42
C LYS A 26 -6.40 9.51 27.96
N ASN A 27 -6.28 10.63 27.27
CA ASN A 27 -7.38 11.46 26.78
C ASN A 27 -7.66 11.23 25.27
N TYR A 28 -7.64 9.99 24.81
CA TYR A 28 -7.88 9.63 23.42
C TYR A 28 -8.81 8.44 23.31
N ALA A 29 -9.49 8.34 22.18
CA ALA A 29 -10.27 7.17 21.81
C ALA A 29 -9.67 6.53 20.56
N ASP A 30 -9.52 5.22 20.56
CA ASP A 30 -9.15 4.48 19.38
C ASP A 30 -10.32 4.44 18.39
N LEU A 31 -9.99 4.54 17.09
CA LEU A 31 -10.94 4.48 16.01
C LEU A 31 -10.85 3.13 15.30
N THR A 32 -11.97 2.46 15.19
CA THR A 32 -12.08 1.24 14.40
C THR A 32 -12.80 1.54 13.09
N TYR A 33 -12.16 1.21 11.97
CA TYR A 33 -12.72 1.44 10.64
C TYR A 33 -13.30 0.18 10.04
N THR A 34 -14.44 0.34 9.37
CA THR A 34 -14.99 -0.67 8.49
C THR A 34 -15.08 -0.07 7.09
N LEU A 35 -14.23 -0.57 6.19
CA LEU A 35 -14.08 -0.05 4.85
C LEU A 35 -14.84 -0.95 3.88
N TRP A 36 -15.82 -0.39 3.20
CA TRP A 36 -16.55 -1.05 2.12
C TRP A 36 -16.33 -0.29 0.83
N GLU A 37 -16.09 -1.02 -0.23
CA GLU A 37 -16.03 -0.48 -1.57
C GLU A 37 -16.80 -1.40 -2.50
N VAL A 38 -17.74 -0.83 -3.25
CA VAL A 38 -18.47 -1.52 -4.31
C VAL A 38 -18.15 -0.83 -5.62
N ALA A 39 -17.60 -1.56 -6.58
CA ALA A 39 -17.22 -1.03 -7.88
C ALA A 39 -17.86 -1.82 -9.02
N LEU A 40 -18.36 -1.08 -10.02
CA LEU A 40 -18.79 -1.61 -11.31
C LEU A 40 -17.78 -1.15 -12.35
N ASN A 41 -17.21 -2.09 -13.08
CA ASN A 41 -16.20 -1.82 -14.08
C ASN A 41 -16.62 -2.38 -15.45
N ALA A 42 -16.44 -1.57 -16.48
CA ALA A 42 -16.58 -1.99 -17.88
C ALA A 42 -15.21 -1.88 -18.55
N ARG A 43 -14.77 -2.95 -19.20
CA ARG A 43 -13.51 -3.00 -19.92
C ARG A 43 -13.75 -3.20 -21.41
N SER A 44 -13.06 -2.43 -22.24
CA SER A 44 -13.08 -2.56 -23.69
C SER A 44 -11.66 -2.74 -24.22
N LYS A 45 -11.52 -3.59 -25.22
CA LYS A 45 -10.26 -3.85 -25.90
C LYS A 45 -10.29 -3.19 -27.28
N PHE A 46 -9.42 -2.20 -27.49
CA PHE A 46 -9.36 -1.44 -28.74
C PHE A 46 -8.42 -2.05 -29.77
N SER A 47 -7.36 -2.70 -29.30
CA SER A 47 -6.41 -3.41 -30.15
C SER A 47 -5.81 -4.60 -29.42
N ARG A 48 -4.90 -5.33 -30.06
CA ARG A 48 -4.19 -6.45 -29.43
C ARG A 48 -3.47 -6.03 -28.14
N ASN A 49 -2.94 -4.81 -28.12
CA ASN A 49 -2.07 -4.32 -27.05
C ASN A 49 -2.71 -3.22 -26.21
N VAL A 50 -3.86 -2.67 -26.60
CA VAL A 50 -4.49 -1.53 -25.90
C VAL A 50 -5.88 -1.88 -25.45
N SER A 51 -6.15 -1.63 -24.18
CA SER A 51 -7.50 -1.71 -23.61
C SER A 51 -7.73 -0.56 -22.64
N ALA A 52 -8.98 -0.22 -22.39
CA ALA A 52 -9.36 0.72 -21.38
C ALA A 52 -10.46 0.17 -20.48
N LEU A 53 -10.52 0.72 -19.28
CA LEU A 53 -11.53 0.43 -18.27
C LEU A 53 -12.17 1.74 -17.85
N ALA A 54 -13.49 1.75 -17.77
CA ALA A 54 -14.23 2.79 -17.08
C ALA A 54 -14.99 2.15 -15.92
N GLY A 55 -14.92 2.77 -14.76
CA GLY A 55 -15.50 2.24 -13.55
C GLY A 55 -16.22 3.30 -12.74
N TYR A 56 -17.21 2.86 -11.97
CA TYR A 56 -17.88 3.65 -10.96
C TYR A 56 -17.84 2.90 -9.64
N LYS A 57 -17.46 3.61 -8.56
CA LYS A 57 -17.38 3.02 -7.23
C LYS A 57 -18.10 3.85 -6.18
N ILE A 58 -18.56 3.19 -5.14
CA ILE A 58 -19.11 3.79 -3.93
C ILE A 58 -18.27 3.30 -2.76
N SER A 59 -17.82 4.23 -1.94
CA SER A 59 -16.93 3.93 -0.81
C SER A 59 -17.55 4.47 0.51
N PRO A 60 -18.48 3.73 1.13
CA PRO A 60 -19.04 4.09 2.44
C PRO A 60 -18.12 3.56 3.55
N PHE A 61 -17.17 4.38 3.99
CA PHE A 61 -16.29 4.04 5.10
C PHE A 61 -16.96 4.44 6.42
N ASN A 62 -17.02 3.52 7.36
CA ASN A 62 -17.58 3.76 8.69
C ASN A 62 -16.46 3.80 9.72
N VAL A 63 -16.68 4.57 10.77
CA VAL A 63 -15.80 4.66 11.92
C VAL A 63 -16.61 4.42 13.18
N ARG A 64 -16.03 3.68 14.11
CA ARG A 64 -16.57 3.42 15.44
C ARG A 64 -15.57 3.84 16.49
N THR A 65 -16.06 4.53 17.53
CA THR A 65 -15.31 4.86 18.73
C THR A 65 -15.86 4.08 19.90
N GLU A 66 -14.99 3.69 20.83
CA GLU A 66 -15.40 3.22 22.15
C GLU A 66 -15.72 4.40 23.07
N SER A 67 -16.36 4.15 24.20
CA SER A 67 -16.57 5.17 25.21
C SER A 67 -15.23 5.56 25.86
N PHE A 68 -15.05 6.87 26.09
CA PHE A 68 -13.83 7.38 26.73
C PHE A 68 -14.16 8.58 27.62
N TYR A 69 -13.31 8.82 28.61
CA TYR A 69 -13.40 10.00 29.45
C TYR A 69 -12.63 11.16 28.81
N SER A 70 -13.32 12.27 28.55
CA SER A 70 -12.69 13.49 28.06
C SER A 70 -12.39 14.43 29.25
N ARG A 71 -11.12 14.73 29.46
CA ARG A 71 -10.71 15.69 30.51
C ARG A 71 -11.06 17.13 30.13
N GLU A 72 -11.08 17.45 28.84
CA GLU A 72 -11.43 18.79 28.36
C GLU A 72 -12.88 19.13 28.70
N TYR A 73 -13.79 18.17 28.51
CA TYR A 73 -15.21 18.33 28.79
C TYR A 73 -15.62 17.78 30.16
N GLN A 74 -14.67 17.21 30.93
CA GLN A 74 -14.86 16.62 32.26
C GLN A 74 -16.05 15.62 32.32
N GLN A 75 -16.26 14.87 31.26
CA GLN A 75 -17.38 13.91 31.16
C GLN A 75 -17.00 12.65 30.37
N THR A 76 -17.72 11.57 30.62
CA THR A 76 -17.64 10.37 29.83
C THR A 76 -18.44 10.53 28.55
N ILE A 77 -17.79 10.39 27.42
CA ILE A 77 -18.40 10.41 26.08
C ILE A 77 -18.76 8.99 25.71
N GLY A 78 -19.99 8.75 25.30
CA GLY A 78 -20.46 7.43 24.91
C GLY A 78 -19.84 6.91 23.61
N ALA A 79 -19.86 5.59 23.44
CA ALA A 79 -19.47 4.96 22.20
C ALA A 79 -20.33 5.50 21.03
N SER A 80 -19.69 5.75 19.90
CA SER A 80 -20.35 6.31 18.72
C SER A 80 -19.95 5.54 17.46
N SER A 81 -20.89 5.49 16.51
CA SER A 81 -20.62 4.97 15.16
C SER A 81 -21.11 5.98 14.15
N SER A 82 -20.23 6.39 13.25
CA SER A 82 -20.53 7.39 12.23
C SER A 82 -19.88 7.03 10.91
N ARG A 83 -20.21 7.72 9.84
CA ARG A 83 -19.52 7.58 8.57
C ARG A 83 -18.25 8.41 8.59
N TYR A 84 -17.12 7.80 8.26
CA TYR A 84 -15.86 8.52 8.10
C TYR A 84 -15.78 9.20 6.74
N PHE A 85 -16.11 8.45 5.69
CA PHE A 85 -16.13 8.95 4.34
C PHE A 85 -17.29 8.35 3.55
N MET A 86 -17.89 9.15 2.71
CA MET A 86 -18.91 8.73 1.76
C MET A 86 -18.58 9.35 0.40
N GLY A 87 -17.91 8.56 -0.45
CA GLY A 87 -17.46 8.99 -1.75
C GLY A 87 -18.08 8.20 -2.89
N HIS A 88 -18.22 8.87 -4.03
CA HIS A 88 -18.61 8.31 -5.31
C HIS A 88 -17.46 8.51 -6.27
N GLY A 89 -16.87 7.43 -6.79
CA GLY A 89 -15.67 7.50 -7.64
C GLY A 89 -15.97 7.15 -9.08
N LEU A 90 -15.47 7.97 -10.00
CA LEU A 90 -15.36 7.65 -11.41
C LEU A 90 -13.91 7.34 -11.70
N THR A 91 -13.62 6.18 -12.30
CA THR A 91 -12.27 5.75 -12.66
C THR A 91 -12.21 5.53 -14.17
N VAL A 92 -11.17 6.07 -14.79
CA VAL A 92 -10.81 5.76 -16.17
C VAL A 92 -9.36 5.27 -16.18
N GLN A 93 -9.14 4.10 -16.78
CA GLN A 93 -7.81 3.50 -16.82
C GLN A 93 -7.50 2.99 -18.22
N GLY A 94 -6.36 3.40 -18.76
CA GLY A 94 -5.78 2.87 -19.99
C GLY A 94 -4.71 1.81 -19.68
N PHE A 95 -4.68 0.76 -20.51
CA PHE A 95 -3.68 -0.31 -20.41
C PHE A 95 -2.97 -0.46 -21.74
N PHE A 96 -1.67 -0.56 -21.67
CA PHE A 96 -0.83 -0.99 -22.77
C PHE A 96 -0.12 -2.28 -22.38
N GLU A 97 -0.23 -3.32 -23.19
CA GLU A 97 0.37 -4.61 -22.91
C GLU A 97 1.00 -5.17 -24.20
N ALA A 98 2.32 -5.21 -24.21
CA ALA A 98 3.13 -5.77 -25.30
C ALA A 98 4.08 -6.82 -24.72
N ARG A 99 3.50 -7.81 -24.05
CA ARG A 99 4.23 -8.95 -23.52
C ARG A 99 4.25 -10.08 -24.54
N LYS A 100 5.37 -10.78 -24.62
CA LYS A 100 5.47 -12.00 -25.40
C LYS A 100 4.89 -13.15 -24.59
N PRO A 101 4.01 -13.98 -25.14
CA PRO A 101 3.58 -15.20 -24.48
C PRO A 101 4.79 -16.07 -24.17
N SER A 102 5.03 -16.37 -22.92
CA SER A 102 6.10 -17.25 -22.46
C SER A 102 5.49 -18.40 -21.66
N ARG A 103 6.07 -19.57 -21.77
CA ARG A 103 5.71 -20.71 -20.89
C ARG A 103 6.01 -20.44 -19.41
N HIS A 104 6.71 -19.34 -19.12
CA HIS A 104 7.20 -18.96 -17.80
C HIS A 104 6.71 -17.55 -17.37
N ASP A 105 5.55 -17.12 -17.90
CA ASP A 105 4.99 -15.77 -17.67
C ASP A 105 4.81 -15.40 -16.20
N HIS A 106 4.57 -16.38 -15.34
CA HIS A 106 4.40 -16.12 -13.90
C HIS A 106 5.66 -15.65 -13.21
N PHE A 107 6.81 -15.99 -13.79
CA PHE A 107 8.09 -15.70 -13.16
C PHE A 107 8.75 -14.45 -13.74
N LEU A 108 8.93 -14.41 -15.06
CA LEU A 108 9.53 -13.29 -15.78
C LEU A 108 8.73 -13.02 -17.06
N PRO A 109 7.70 -12.20 -17.02
CA PRO A 109 6.96 -11.80 -18.22
C PRO A 109 7.87 -10.92 -19.11
N GLU A 110 8.21 -11.40 -20.31
CA GLU A 110 9.03 -10.65 -21.27
C GLU A 110 8.20 -9.60 -21.99
N GLY A 111 8.71 -8.35 -22.02
CA GLY A 111 8.07 -7.23 -22.71
C GLY A 111 7.53 -6.16 -21.74
N VAL A 112 6.65 -5.31 -22.24
CA VAL A 112 6.14 -4.13 -21.52
C VAL A 112 4.69 -4.32 -21.12
N ARG A 113 4.37 -3.90 -19.91
CA ARG A 113 3.01 -3.61 -19.44
C ARG A 113 3.01 -2.24 -18.78
N ALA A 114 2.09 -1.37 -19.20
CA ALA A 114 1.90 -0.06 -18.59
C ALA A 114 0.42 0.22 -18.39
N SER A 115 0.10 0.99 -17.37
CA SER A 115 -1.26 1.49 -17.14
C SER A 115 -1.22 2.93 -16.62
N LEU A 116 -2.20 3.72 -17.05
CA LEU A 116 -2.46 5.05 -16.55
C LEU A 116 -3.90 5.10 -16.07
N SER A 117 -4.10 5.45 -14.81
CA SER A 117 -5.40 5.53 -14.17
C SER A 117 -5.66 6.94 -13.67
N PHE A 118 -6.82 7.46 -13.95
CA PHE A 118 -7.35 8.68 -13.36
C PHE A 118 -8.63 8.34 -12.59
N GLU A 119 -8.69 8.81 -11.36
CA GLU A 119 -9.84 8.65 -10.47
C GLU A 119 -10.32 10.01 -9.98
N HIS A 120 -11.62 10.26 -10.11
CA HIS A 120 -12.31 11.42 -9.56
C HIS A 120 -13.32 10.97 -8.52
N GLN A 121 -13.12 11.32 -7.25
CA GLN A 121 -13.95 10.87 -6.15
C GLN A 121 -14.45 12.05 -5.30
N PRO A 122 -15.57 12.68 -5.65
CA PRO A 122 -16.27 13.62 -4.76
C PRO A 122 -16.95 12.86 -3.63
N GLY A 123 -17.07 13.53 -2.48
CA GLY A 123 -17.68 12.92 -1.31
C GLY A 123 -17.81 13.87 -0.14
N LYS A 124 -18.15 13.27 1.01
CA LYS A 124 -18.17 13.94 2.31
C LYS A 124 -17.21 13.21 3.24
N LEU A 125 -16.32 13.95 3.87
CA LEU A 125 -15.35 13.45 4.86
C LEU A 125 -15.77 13.96 6.24
N LEU A 126 -15.64 13.12 7.25
CA LEU A 126 -15.76 13.50 8.63
C LEU A 126 -14.63 14.47 8.98
N ASP A 127 -14.99 15.71 9.32
CA ASP A 127 -14.05 16.76 9.64
C ASP A 127 -13.68 16.74 11.13
N ARG A 128 -14.71 16.72 11.98
CA ARG A 128 -14.58 16.71 13.44
C ARG A 128 -15.84 16.18 14.09
N TYR A 129 -15.78 15.98 15.38
CA TYR A 129 -16.95 15.74 16.21
C TYR A 129 -17.31 16.98 17.03
N ASP A 130 -18.59 17.14 17.26
CA ASP A 130 -19.17 18.00 18.29
C ASP A 130 -19.72 17.11 19.42
N ILE A 131 -19.91 17.67 20.61
CA ILE A 131 -20.52 16.94 21.73
C ILE A 131 -21.90 17.53 22.02
N GLN A 132 -22.91 16.69 21.90
CA GLN A 132 -24.27 17.02 22.27
C GLN A 132 -24.83 15.90 23.16
N ASN A 133 -25.30 16.24 24.35
CA ASN A 133 -25.85 15.27 25.30
C ASN A 133 -24.92 14.06 25.56
N ASN A 134 -23.63 14.30 25.79
CA ASN A 134 -22.58 13.29 26.02
C ASN A 134 -22.39 12.31 24.85
N THR A 135 -22.83 12.68 23.65
CA THR A 135 -22.69 11.87 22.44
C THR A 135 -21.91 12.65 21.39
N LEU A 136 -21.03 11.94 20.67
CA LEU A 136 -20.31 12.50 19.52
C LEU A 136 -21.25 12.68 18.33
N VAL A 137 -21.37 13.94 17.87
CA VAL A 137 -22.12 14.30 16.67
C VAL A 137 -21.15 14.62 15.54
N PRO A 138 -21.18 13.87 14.43
CA PRO A 138 -20.22 14.05 13.35
C PRO A 138 -20.51 15.31 12.52
N ILE A 139 -19.49 16.10 12.25
CA ILE A 139 -19.53 17.25 11.36
C ILE A 139 -18.75 16.89 10.08
N TYR A 140 -19.39 17.09 8.92
CA TYR A 140 -18.86 16.71 7.63
C TYR A 140 -18.44 17.92 6.79
N LYS A 141 -17.35 17.76 6.03
CA LYS A 141 -16.97 18.71 4.98
C LYS A 141 -17.07 18.06 3.60
N SER A 142 -17.33 18.88 2.57
CA SER A 142 -17.22 18.44 1.19
C SER A 142 -15.76 18.13 0.85
N TYR A 143 -15.55 17.00 0.21
CA TYR A 143 -14.22 16.48 -0.06
C TYR A 143 -14.12 15.95 -1.50
N LYS A 144 -12.99 16.19 -2.16
CA LYS A 144 -12.77 15.73 -3.52
C LYS A 144 -11.36 15.16 -3.63
N ILE A 145 -11.27 13.96 -4.11
CA ILE A 145 -9.99 13.29 -4.40
C ILE A 145 -9.88 13.15 -5.91
N ASN A 146 -8.82 13.69 -6.48
CA ASN A 146 -8.43 13.44 -7.87
C ASN A 146 -7.09 12.73 -7.83
N ARG A 147 -7.07 11.46 -8.20
CA ARG A 147 -5.87 10.62 -8.17
C ARG A 147 -5.43 10.28 -9.56
N LEU A 148 -4.14 10.44 -9.83
CA LEU A 148 -3.50 9.97 -11.05
C LEU A 148 -2.46 8.92 -10.66
N THR A 149 -2.52 7.75 -11.30
CA THR A 149 -1.56 6.66 -11.05
C THR A 149 -1.02 6.15 -12.38
N PHE A 150 0.29 6.11 -12.49
CA PHE A 150 1.02 5.45 -13.56
C PHE A 150 1.76 4.24 -13.00
N ASP A 151 1.60 3.08 -13.62
CA ASP A 151 2.30 1.84 -13.27
C ASP A 151 2.87 1.23 -14.54
N ALA A 152 4.15 0.89 -14.53
CA ALA A 152 4.84 0.28 -15.65
C ALA A 152 5.73 -0.87 -15.19
N LYS A 153 5.76 -1.93 -15.98
CA LYS A 153 6.65 -3.09 -15.80
C LYS A 153 7.30 -3.43 -17.12
N TYR A 154 8.57 -3.74 -17.08
CA TYR A 154 9.32 -4.22 -18.22
C TYR A 154 10.14 -5.45 -17.82
N GLY A 155 9.98 -6.53 -18.54
CA GLY A 155 10.74 -7.77 -18.38
C GLY A 155 11.63 -8.04 -19.58
N LEU A 156 12.88 -8.39 -19.32
CA LEU A 156 13.89 -8.73 -20.32
C LEU A 156 14.48 -10.11 -20.00
N SER A 157 14.24 -11.07 -20.89
CA SER A 157 14.92 -12.37 -20.84
C SER A 157 16.38 -12.23 -21.25
N LEU A 158 17.28 -12.79 -20.46
CA LEU A 158 18.71 -12.86 -20.75
C LEU A 158 19.13 -14.24 -21.30
N GLY A 159 18.17 -15.16 -21.43
CA GLY A 159 18.41 -16.51 -21.94
C GLY A 159 17.90 -17.59 -20.98
N GLU A 160 18.42 -18.79 -21.14
CA GLU A 160 18.07 -19.94 -20.32
C GLU A 160 19.20 -20.31 -19.34
N MET A 161 18.83 -20.56 -18.10
CA MET A 161 19.69 -21.09 -17.03
C MET A 161 18.97 -22.29 -16.42
N ASN A 162 19.64 -23.42 -16.28
CA ASN A 162 19.04 -24.64 -15.73
C ASN A 162 17.69 -25.02 -16.39
N ARG A 163 17.60 -24.92 -17.73
CA ARG A 163 16.39 -25.18 -18.51
C ARG A 163 15.21 -24.28 -18.18
N SER A 164 15.43 -23.13 -17.63
CA SER A 164 14.43 -22.12 -17.32
C SER A 164 14.95 -20.72 -17.61
N THR A 165 14.07 -19.80 -17.89
CA THR A 165 14.41 -18.42 -18.22
C THR A 165 14.94 -17.68 -17.00
N HIS A 166 15.98 -16.86 -17.19
CA HIS A 166 16.43 -15.86 -16.23
C HIS A 166 16.44 -14.48 -16.87
N GLY A 167 16.41 -13.43 -16.08
CA GLY A 167 16.39 -12.08 -16.65
C GLY A 167 16.13 -10.97 -15.65
N LEU A 168 15.97 -9.79 -16.22
CA LEU A 168 15.73 -8.55 -15.49
C LEU A 168 14.25 -8.16 -15.55
N GLU A 169 13.74 -7.67 -14.45
CA GLU A 169 12.45 -6.99 -14.39
C GLU A 169 12.64 -5.60 -13.79
N THR A 170 12.09 -4.59 -14.44
CA THR A 170 11.99 -3.24 -13.91
C THR A 170 10.54 -2.90 -13.66
N ARG A 171 10.28 -2.16 -12.58
CA ARG A 171 8.97 -1.63 -12.23
C ARG A 171 9.08 -0.16 -11.91
N LEU A 172 8.07 0.58 -12.30
CA LEU A 172 7.92 2.00 -11.97
C LEU A 172 6.47 2.25 -11.58
N ARG A 173 6.26 2.88 -10.46
CA ARG A 173 4.95 3.39 -10.04
C ARG A 173 5.09 4.84 -9.62
N VAL A 174 4.20 5.67 -10.15
CA VAL A 174 4.06 7.07 -9.73
C VAL A 174 2.58 7.28 -9.48
N SER A 175 2.25 7.74 -8.30
CA SER A 175 0.88 8.03 -7.91
C SER A 175 0.82 9.39 -7.24
N GLY A 176 -0.26 10.12 -7.46
CA GLY A 176 -0.40 11.42 -6.84
C GLY A 176 -1.85 11.90 -6.80
N ILE A 177 -2.17 12.61 -5.74
CA ILE A 177 -3.43 13.30 -5.56
C ILE A 177 -3.26 14.73 -6.07
N ILE A 178 -4.12 15.11 -7.01
CA ILE A 178 -4.09 16.42 -7.66
C ILE A 178 -5.09 17.33 -6.96
N GLY A 179 -4.64 18.50 -6.52
CA GLY A 179 -5.51 19.49 -5.90
C GLY A 179 -5.04 19.95 -4.54
N LYS A 180 -6.00 20.24 -3.65
CA LYS A 180 -5.71 20.67 -2.28
C LYS A 180 -5.18 19.52 -1.45
N GLU A 181 -4.49 19.86 -0.37
CA GLU A 181 -4.08 18.93 0.67
C GLU A 181 -5.25 18.03 1.10
N VAL A 182 -4.96 16.73 1.15
CA VAL A 182 -5.94 15.71 1.54
C VAL A 182 -5.61 15.17 2.91
N ASP A 183 -6.60 14.55 3.53
CA ASP A 183 -6.42 13.84 4.78
C ASP A 183 -5.38 12.71 4.61
N ASP A 184 -4.51 12.52 5.59
CA ASP A 184 -3.42 11.54 5.58
C ASP A 184 -3.91 10.11 5.30
N PHE A 185 -5.18 9.82 5.61
CA PHE A 185 -5.81 8.53 5.29
C PHE A 185 -5.80 8.19 3.80
N PHE A 186 -5.86 9.22 2.93
CA PHE A 186 -5.90 9.04 1.47
C PHE A 186 -4.53 9.18 0.82
N ASN A 187 -3.49 9.47 1.57
CA ASN A 187 -2.13 9.61 1.06
C ASN A 187 -1.66 8.35 0.32
N GLU A 188 -0.76 8.57 -0.62
CA GLU A 188 -0.09 7.52 -1.38
C GLU A 188 1.13 7.02 -0.60
N TYR A 189 1.22 5.70 -0.40
CA TYR A 189 2.33 5.09 0.31
C TYR A 189 3.01 4.05 -0.58
N VAL A 190 4.34 4.04 -0.55
CA VAL A 190 5.19 3.17 -1.37
C VAL A 190 6.23 2.41 -0.54
N GLY A 191 6.06 2.34 0.76
CA GLY A 191 6.84 1.47 1.65
C GLY A 191 6.27 0.04 1.72
N GLY A 192 6.97 -0.84 2.41
CA GLY A 192 6.56 -2.21 2.69
C GLY A 192 6.57 -3.15 1.48
N LEU A 193 5.87 -4.26 1.59
CA LEU A 193 5.87 -5.36 0.59
C LEU A 193 5.46 -4.95 -0.83
N ILE A 194 4.66 -3.92 -0.97
CA ILE A 194 4.15 -3.45 -2.26
C ILE A 194 5.02 -2.38 -2.91
N GLY A 195 6.10 -1.96 -2.24
CA GLY A 195 7.01 -0.91 -2.68
C GLY A 195 8.42 -1.14 -2.16
N ALA A 196 9.02 -0.13 -1.53
CA ALA A 196 10.35 -0.17 -0.90
C ALA A 196 10.30 -1.03 0.38
N ARG A 197 10.75 -2.25 0.27
CA ARG A 197 10.59 -3.29 1.31
C ARG A 197 11.49 -3.08 2.53
N GLY A 198 12.54 -2.28 2.39
CA GLY A 198 13.44 -1.91 3.48
C GLY A 198 12.83 -0.92 4.48
N TYR A 199 11.58 -0.48 4.25
CA TYR A 199 10.88 0.49 5.08
C TYR A 199 9.46 0.02 5.40
N PRO A 200 8.89 0.38 6.56
CA PRO A 200 7.48 0.12 6.86
C PRO A 200 6.54 0.79 5.85
N PHE A 201 5.33 0.25 5.70
CA PHE A 201 4.37 0.70 4.69
C PHE A 201 4.12 2.21 4.71
N TYR A 202 3.85 2.78 5.87
CA TYR A 202 3.54 4.22 6.02
C TYR A 202 4.78 5.12 6.16
N ALA A 203 5.98 4.55 6.11
CA ALA A 203 7.19 5.33 6.33
C ALA A 203 7.59 6.19 5.12
N VAL A 204 7.17 5.79 3.92
CA VAL A 204 7.47 6.51 2.67
C VAL A 204 6.17 6.80 1.94
N GLY A 205 5.76 8.05 1.91
CA GLY A 205 4.50 8.45 1.27
C GLY A 205 4.20 9.93 1.45
N GLY A 206 3.02 10.34 0.97
CA GLY A 206 2.51 11.70 1.00
C GLY A 206 1.35 11.86 0.03
N ASN A 207 0.99 13.08 -0.31
CA ASN A 207 -0.02 13.32 -1.36
C ASN A 207 0.43 12.76 -2.71
N GLN A 208 1.73 12.57 -2.88
CA GLN A 208 2.36 12.03 -4.07
C GLN A 208 3.43 11.04 -3.66
N ALA A 209 3.59 9.99 -4.45
CA ALA A 209 4.61 8.98 -4.22
C ALA A 209 5.13 8.41 -5.54
N ALA A 210 6.41 8.08 -5.55
CA ALA A 210 7.07 7.41 -6.66
C ALA A 210 7.91 6.24 -6.12
N TRP A 211 7.91 5.15 -6.86
CA TRP A 211 8.69 3.97 -6.55
C TRP A 211 9.21 3.32 -7.83
N ALA A 212 10.47 2.98 -7.82
CA ALA A 212 11.13 2.25 -8.89
C ALA A 212 11.86 1.03 -8.33
N GLN A 213 11.83 -0.07 -9.06
CA GLN A 213 12.51 -1.30 -8.71
C GLN A 213 13.25 -1.86 -9.92
N VAL A 214 14.44 -2.37 -9.69
CA VAL A 214 15.16 -3.24 -10.63
C VAL A 214 15.40 -4.56 -9.93
N SER A 215 15.14 -5.66 -10.61
CA SER A 215 15.37 -6.99 -10.05
C SER A 215 15.91 -7.95 -11.10
N TYR A 216 16.82 -8.83 -10.66
CA TYR A 216 17.29 -9.96 -11.42
C TYR A 216 16.70 -11.24 -10.84
N GLN A 217 16.11 -12.04 -11.71
CA GLN A 217 15.41 -13.27 -11.35
C GLN A 217 16.08 -14.44 -12.04
N PHE A 218 16.30 -15.53 -11.28
CA PHE A 218 17.00 -16.72 -11.77
C PHE A 218 16.43 -18.01 -11.17
N PRO A 219 16.37 -19.09 -11.95
CA PRO A 219 15.95 -20.40 -11.45
C PRO A 219 17.04 -21.05 -10.61
N ILE A 220 16.68 -21.55 -9.43
CA ILE A 220 17.53 -22.38 -8.59
C ILE A 220 17.23 -23.84 -8.86
N ILE A 221 15.94 -24.22 -8.82
CA ILE A 221 15.45 -25.54 -9.19
C ILE A 221 14.35 -25.33 -10.23
N SER A 222 14.61 -25.78 -11.45
CA SER A 222 13.70 -25.57 -12.58
C SER A 222 12.51 -26.54 -12.59
N ARG A 223 12.61 -27.66 -11.89
CA ARG A 223 11.54 -28.64 -11.78
C ARG A 223 11.74 -29.54 -10.58
N PHE A 224 10.71 -29.69 -9.78
CA PHE A 224 10.63 -30.74 -8.75
C PHE A 224 10.00 -31.99 -9.37
N THR A 225 10.49 -33.15 -8.94
CA THR A 225 9.99 -34.47 -9.39
C THR A 225 9.17 -35.19 -8.34
N ARG A 226 9.10 -34.65 -7.12
CA ARG A 226 8.40 -35.25 -5.97
C ARG A 226 7.23 -34.40 -5.56
N GLN A 227 6.14 -35.03 -5.22
CA GLN A 227 4.98 -34.42 -4.56
C GLN A 227 5.12 -34.53 -3.03
N TRP A 228 4.57 -33.56 -2.34
CA TRP A 228 4.56 -33.50 -0.86
C TRP A 228 3.11 -33.50 -0.38
N GLY A 229 2.50 -34.69 -0.32
CA GLY A 229 1.09 -34.82 0.04
C GLY A 229 0.17 -34.08 -0.95
N PHE A 230 -0.57 -33.08 -0.46
CA PHE A 230 -1.47 -32.23 -1.25
C PHE A 230 -0.74 -31.07 -1.97
N LEU A 231 0.56 -30.91 -1.74
CA LEU A 231 1.39 -29.90 -2.36
C LEU A 231 2.21 -30.51 -3.50
N SER A 232 2.14 -29.87 -4.65
CA SER A 232 2.95 -30.23 -5.82
C SER A 232 3.94 -29.09 -6.10
N PRO A 233 5.17 -29.14 -5.53
CA PRO A 233 6.18 -28.14 -5.84
C PRO A 233 6.56 -28.22 -7.32
N ASP A 234 6.64 -27.05 -7.96
CA ASP A 234 7.01 -26.93 -9.37
C ASP A 234 8.45 -26.44 -9.51
N ARG A 235 8.75 -25.25 -8.98
CA ARG A 235 10.03 -24.56 -9.20
C ARG A 235 10.46 -23.74 -8.00
N LEU A 236 11.77 -23.60 -7.82
CA LEU A 236 12.36 -22.68 -6.85
C LEU A 236 13.14 -21.59 -7.59
N TYR A 237 12.83 -20.35 -7.31
CA TYR A 237 13.45 -19.16 -7.89
C TYR A 237 14.17 -18.33 -6.85
N GLY A 238 15.29 -17.74 -7.26
CA GLY A 238 15.94 -16.64 -6.57
C GLY A 238 15.67 -15.33 -7.27
N ARG A 239 15.60 -14.26 -6.50
CA ARG A 239 15.47 -12.89 -6.96
C ARG A 239 16.33 -11.99 -6.09
N ILE A 240 17.14 -11.14 -6.72
CA ILE A 240 17.80 -10.01 -6.06
C ILE A 240 17.21 -8.73 -6.63
N TYR A 241 17.05 -7.72 -5.78
CA TYR A 241 16.40 -6.48 -6.19
C TYR A 241 16.95 -5.27 -5.44
N ALA A 242 16.79 -4.12 -6.06
CA ALA A 242 17.02 -2.82 -5.46
C ALA A 242 15.81 -1.91 -5.74
N ASP A 243 15.41 -1.17 -4.74
CA ASP A 243 14.28 -0.25 -4.75
C ASP A 243 14.74 1.18 -4.49
N ALA A 244 14.04 2.13 -5.09
CA ALA A 244 14.11 3.54 -4.78
C ALA A 244 12.70 4.10 -4.64
N ALA A 245 12.41 4.75 -3.53
CA ALA A 245 11.09 5.28 -3.21
C ALA A 245 11.17 6.71 -2.70
N LEU A 246 10.18 7.51 -3.05
CA LEU A 246 10.05 8.90 -2.63
C LEU A 246 8.58 9.22 -2.40
N GLY A 247 8.27 9.84 -1.27
CA GLY A 247 6.96 10.40 -0.96
C GLY A 247 7.08 11.88 -0.65
N TRP A 248 6.12 12.69 -1.12
CA TRP A 248 6.11 14.13 -0.85
C TRP A 248 4.67 14.66 -0.83
N SER A 249 4.44 15.72 -0.07
CA SER A 249 3.12 16.39 0.03
C SER A 249 3.13 17.82 -0.53
N ASP A 250 4.30 18.41 -0.71
CA ASP A 250 4.46 19.73 -1.29
C ASP A 250 4.51 19.67 -2.82
N ASN A 251 4.50 20.84 -3.46
CA ASN A 251 4.48 20.95 -4.93
C ASN A 251 5.75 20.43 -5.62
N ARG A 252 6.82 20.16 -4.88
CA ARG A 252 8.11 19.69 -5.44
C ARG A 252 8.68 18.53 -4.66
N PRO A 253 9.14 17.48 -5.35
CA PRO A 253 9.84 16.38 -4.71
C PRO A 253 11.22 16.85 -4.22
N GLU A 254 11.59 16.47 -3.03
CA GLU A 254 12.93 16.66 -2.50
C GLU A 254 13.78 15.40 -2.77
N TRP A 255 14.67 15.48 -3.74
CA TRP A 255 15.45 14.34 -4.21
C TRP A 255 16.41 13.77 -3.14
N ASN A 256 16.76 14.54 -2.12
CA ASN A 256 17.53 14.10 -0.95
C ASN A 256 16.71 13.15 -0.04
N GLN A 257 15.39 13.13 -0.19
CA GLN A 257 14.49 12.25 0.57
C GLN A 257 14.24 10.91 -0.12
N ILE A 258 14.92 10.60 -1.23
CA ILE A 258 14.84 9.27 -1.85
C ILE A 258 15.33 8.21 -0.86
N ARG A 259 14.48 7.23 -0.59
CA ARG A 259 14.77 6.07 0.25
C ARG A 259 15.13 4.90 -0.63
N LYS A 260 16.27 4.32 -0.38
CA LYS A 260 16.83 3.21 -1.17
C LYS A 260 16.95 1.97 -0.31
N ASP A 261 16.67 0.84 -0.89
CA ASP A 261 16.90 -0.45 -0.28
C ASP A 261 17.37 -1.49 -1.31
N ALA A 262 17.88 -2.61 -0.83
CA ALA A 262 18.16 -3.77 -1.65
C ALA A 262 17.93 -5.04 -0.84
N GLY A 263 17.58 -6.11 -1.55
CA GLY A 263 17.25 -7.36 -0.90
C GLY A 263 17.35 -8.56 -1.82
N ALA A 264 17.05 -9.71 -1.21
CA ALA A 264 16.95 -10.98 -1.88
C ALA A 264 15.66 -11.70 -1.50
N GLU A 265 15.13 -12.48 -2.42
CA GLU A 265 13.92 -13.27 -2.22
C GLU A 265 14.11 -14.68 -2.77
N LEU A 266 13.64 -15.67 -2.02
CA LEU A 266 13.44 -17.04 -2.50
C LEU A 266 11.95 -17.26 -2.65
N ARG A 267 11.55 -17.84 -3.80
CA ARG A 267 10.16 -18.13 -4.11
C ARG A 267 10.00 -19.54 -4.60
N LEU A 268 9.18 -20.32 -3.90
CA LEU A 268 8.78 -21.66 -4.28
C LEU A 268 7.40 -21.60 -4.93
N SER A 269 7.31 -21.87 -6.23
CA SER A 269 6.05 -22.08 -6.92
C SER A 269 5.57 -23.51 -6.72
N LEU A 270 4.30 -23.66 -6.39
CA LEU A 270 3.68 -24.97 -6.16
C LEU A 270 2.19 -24.95 -6.53
N GLY A 271 1.63 -26.09 -6.81
CA GLY A 271 0.19 -26.31 -6.83
C GLY A 271 -0.29 -26.78 -5.46
N SER A 272 -1.28 -26.12 -4.91
CA SER A 272 -1.96 -26.58 -3.70
C SER A 272 -3.29 -27.25 -4.07
N PHE A 273 -3.62 -28.38 -3.42
CA PHE A 273 -4.82 -29.16 -3.72
C PHE A 273 -5.01 -29.48 -5.20
N TYR A 274 -3.90 -29.63 -5.95
CA TYR A 274 -3.84 -29.90 -7.40
C TYR A 274 -4.43 -28.82 -8.33
N LEU A 275 -5.07 -27.78 -7.80
CA LEU A 275 -5.84 -26.84 -8.59
C LEU A 275 -5.38 -25.37 -8.43
N PHE A 276 -4.79 -25.03 -7.28
CA PHE A 276 -4.50 -23.62 -6.97
C PHE A 276 -3.02 -23.31 -7.14
N PRO A 277 -2.64 -22.46 -8.12
CA PRO A 277 -1.30 -21.91 -8.19
C PRO A 277 -0.98 -21.16 -6.91
N THR A 278 0.04 -21.61 -6.21
CA THR A 278 0.45 -21.07 -4.92
C THR A 278 1.94 -20.76 -4.99
N ALA A 279 2.37 -19.68 -4.37
CA ALA A 279 3.79 -19.41 -4.19
C ALA A 279 4.09 -19.10 -2.71
N LEU A 280 5.06 -19.80 -2.17
CA LEU A 280 5.67 -19.46 -0.87
C LEU A 280 6.87 -18.58 -1.13
N PHE A 281 7.04 -17.52 -0.35
CA PHE A 281 8.22 -16.69 -0.46
C PHE A 281 8.80 -16.32 0.90
N VAL A 282 10.10 -16.14 0.92
CA VAL A 282 10.84 -15.48 1.98
C VAL A 282 11.76 -14.45 1.36
N SER A 283 11.77 -13.24 1.90
CA SER A 283 12.68 -12.18 1.45
C SER A 283 13.31 -11.46 2.62
N THR A 284 14.51 -10.97 2.40
CA THR A 284 15.21 -10.08 3.33
C THR A 284 15.64 -8.83 2.59
N THR A 285 15.50 -7.68 3.24
CA THR A 285 15.80 -6.38 2.64
C THR A 285 16.49 -5.48 3.65
N TYR A 286 17.51 -4.75 3.20
CA TYR A 286 18.21 -3.75 3.97
C TYR A 286 17.89 -2.35 3.45
N GLY A 287 17.34 -1.47 4.33
CA GLY A 287 17.10 -0.06 4.03
C GLY A 287 18.38 0.75 4.28
N PHE A 288 18.90 1.43 3.24
CA PHE A 288 20.17 2.15 3.33
C PHE A 288 20.06 3.52 4.01
N ASP A 289 18.92 4.20 3.81
CA ASP A 289 18.72 5.56 4.26
C ASP A 289 17.99 5.58 5.59
N GLN A 290 18.60 6.17 6.60
CA GLN A 290 17.98 6.39 7.91
C GLN A 290 17.29 7.75 7.94
N PHE A 291 16.10 7.81 8.53
CA PHE A 291 15.38 9.05 8.74
C PHE A 291 14.45 8.97 9.94
N ASP A 292 14.16 10.13 10.49
CA ASP A 292 13.25 10.30 11.60
C ASP A 292 11.87 10.71 11.10
N TYR A 293 10.88 9.89 11.42
CA TYR A 293 9.49 10.20 11.17
C TYR A 293 8.94 10.96 12.37
N GLN A 294 8.64 12.24 12.18
CA GLN A 294 8.10 13.09 13.24
C GLN A 294 6.69 12.67 13.60
N LEU A 295 6.46 12.46 14.90
CA LEU A 295 5.14 12.20 15.43
C LEU A 295 4.36 13.52 15.51
N LYS A 296 3.13 13.53 15.01
CA LYS A 296 2.25 14.70 15.05
C LYS A 296 1.68 14.87 16.47
N ASN A 297 1.34 16.11 16.83
CA ASN A 297 0.44 16.45 17.93
C ASN A 297 0.86 15.96 19.33
N ARG A 298 2.08 16.27 19.74
CA ARG A 298 2.62 15.92 21.07
C ARG A 298 2.64 14.43 21.39
N LEU A 299 2.54 13.58 20.38
CA LEU A 299 2.75 12.16 20.55
C LEU A 299 4.21 11.86 20.88
N THR A 300 4.41 10.88 21.73
CA THR A 300 5.74 10.35 22.04
C THR A 300 5.75 8.84 21.89
N THR A 301 6.92 8.28 21.64
CA THR A 301 7.14 6.84 21.76
C THR A 301 7.07 6.41 23.23
N ALA A 302 7.06 5.12 23.49
CA ALA A 302 7.14 4.58 24.86
C ALA A 302 8.39 5.07 25.63
N GLU A 303 9.44 5.46 24.89
CA GLU A 303 10.71 6.00 25.40
C GLU A 303 10.69 7.53 25.55
N GLY A 304 9.58 8.20 25.22
CA GLY A 304 9.42 9.64 25.31
C GLY A 304 9.92 10.45 24.12
N ASN A 305 10.34 9.79 23.01
CA ASN A 305 10.81 10.49 21.81
C ASN A 305 9.62 11.00 20.98
N THR A 306 9.76 12.17 20.36
CA THR A 306 8.76 12.78 19.46
C THR A 306 8.90 12.30 18.01
N PHE A 307 9.75 11.34 17.76
CA PHE A 307 10.01 10.76 16.42
C PHE A 307 10.25 9.26 16.52
N VAL A 308 10.09 8.59 15.38
CA VAL A 308 10.43 7.17 15.18
C VAL A 308 11.46 7.09 14.05
N THR A 309 12.59 6.45 14.34
CA THR A 309 13.66 6.28 13.35
C THR A 309 13.41 5.02 12.52
N TYR A 310 13.47 5.15 11.20
CA TYR A 310 13.38 4.06 10.24
C TYR A 310 14.65 3.97 9.39
N GLY A 311 14.90 2.78 8.83
CA GLY A 311 16.05 2.49 7.96
C GLY A 311 17.25 1.93 8.70
N ARG A 312 18.31 1.61 7.94
CA ARG A 312 19.55 0.95 8.40
C ARG A 312 19.33 -0.32 9.21
N GLN A 313 18.32 -1.10 8.79
CA GLN A 313 17.97 -2.37 9.44
C GLN A 313 17.58 -3.42 8.40
N TRP A 314 17.77 -4.69 8.77
CA TRP A 314 17.26 -5.81 8.01
C TRP A 314 15.80 -6.04 8.33
N LEU A 315 14.97 -6.12 7.31
CA LEU A 315 13.56 -6.52 7.41
C LEU A 315 13.38 -7.86 6.72
N TRP A 316 12.63 -8.75 7.38
CA TRP A 316 12.30 -10.05 6.86
C TRP A 316 10.81 -10.13 6.55
N HIS A 317 10.51 -10.66 5.37
CA HIS A 317 9.15 -10.87 4.93
C HIS A 317 8.98 -12.31 4.48
N PHE A 318 7.88 -12.92 4.87
CA PHE A 318 7.48 -14.24 4.42
C PHE A 318 5.99 -14.25 4.15
N GLY A 319 5.56 -15.09 3.23
CA GLY A 319 4.13 -15.18 2.93
C GLY A 319 3.79 -16.24 1.92
N VAL A 320 2.50 -16.36 1.73
CA VAL A 320 1.87 -17.24 0.77
C VAL A 320 1.08 -16.39 -0.20
N LEU A 321 1.32 -16.58 -1.49
CA LEU A 321 0.60 -15.93 -2.57
C LEU A 321 -0.28 -16.97 -3.26
N PHE A 322 -1.56 -16.68 -3.38
CA PHE A 322 -2.48 -17.46 -4.18
C PHE A 322 -2.78 -16.67 -5.47
N SER A 323 -2.67 -17.33 -6.62
CA SER A 323 -3.11 -16.76 -7.90
C SER A 323 -4.45 -17.41 -8.26
N PHE A 324 -5.49 -16.61 -8.21
CA PHE A 324 -6.80 -17.01 -8.73
C PHE A 324 -6.98 -16.30 -10.08
N ASP A 325 -6.40 -16.85 -11.12
CA ASP A 325 -6.72 -16.44 -12.48
C ASP A 325 -8.08 -17.09 -12.86
N LEU A 326 -9.15 -16.35 -12.58
CA LEU A 326 -10.49 -16.63 -13.07
C LEU A 326 -10.69 -16.02 -14.45
#